data_4326ff3ccf73419cadc073912b81a18f
#
_entry.id   4326ff3ccf73419cadc073912b81a18f
#
_cell.length_a   1.000
_cell.length_b   1.000
_cell.length_c   1.000
_cell.angle_alpha   90.00
_cell.angle_beta   90.00
_cell.angle_gamma   90.00
#
_symmetry.space_group_name_H-M   'P 1'
#
loop_
_entity.id
_entity.type
_entity.pdbx_description
1 polymer ?
#
loop_
_entity_poly.entity_id
_entity_poly.type
_entity_poly.pdbx_seq_one_letter_code
_entity_poly.pdbx_strand_id
1 'polypeptide(L)'
;VFAIRDEAYLQRMEKELASENGTCTLLYDDDWFIGMQSEWGLKEREMRYLYTGEHYRSEAGRKPAIMARIVCMPEFVTNIHLSEDCPQDEVTVEIGINDLFVPQNQGAWLWHLTKYGSRMTQESRFIAKGKMEVLTISELTEWLFGYRMPAQVKKIPYGEFIEPFHGVFLDEVV
;
A
#
# COMPACT_ATOMS: atom_id res chain seq x y z
N VAL A 1 2.96 5.45 2.49
CA VAL A 1 4.23 4.68 2.37
C VAL A 1 4.89 5.07 1.06
N PHE A 2 6.17 5.42 1.09
CA PHE A 2 6.97 5.79 -0.08
C PHE A 2 8.42 5.35 0.11
N ALA A 3 9.14 5.16 -0.98
CA ALA A 3 10.56 4.86 -0.96
C ALA A 3 11.36 6.08 -0.45
N ILE A 4 12.39 5.84 0.36
CA ILE A 4 13.34 6.90 0.74
C ILE A 4 14.16 7.26 -0.50
N ARG A 5 14.10 8.53 -0.91
CA ARG A 5 14.81 9.05 -2.07
C ARG A 5 16.06 9.78 -1.62
N ASP A 6 17.07 9.01 -1.28
CA ASP A 6 18.41 9.53 -1.01
C ASP A 6 19.19 9.81 -2.31
N GLU A 7 20.40 10.30 -2.16
CA GLU A 7 21.27 10.61 -3.32
C GLU A 7 21.55 9.35 -4.17
N ALA A 8 21.74 8.19 -3.55
CA ALA A 8 21.98 6.93 -4.27
C ALA A 8 20.77 6.52 -5.12
N TYR A 9 19.56 6.71 -4.58
CA TYR A 9 18.32 6.51 -5.31
C TYR A 9 18.23 7.42 -6.54
N LEU A 10 18.49 8.74 -6.37
CA LEU A 10 18.43 9.71 -7.46
C LEU A 10 19.45 9.41 -8.56
N GLN A 11 20.68 9.04 -8.19
CA GLN A 11 21.72 8.64 -9.15
C GLN A 11 21.33 7.38 -9.93
N ARG A 12 20.65 6.42 -9.29
CA ARG A 12 20.14 5.22 -9.98
C ARG A 12 19.03 5.61 -10.95
N MET A 13 18.07 6.42 -10.53
CA MET A 13 16.96 6.90 -11.36
C MET A 13 17.47 7.65 -12.60
N GLU A 14 18.49 8.51 -12.47
CA GLU A 14 19.11 9.20 -13.61
C GLU A 14 19.71 8.23 -14.63
N LYS A 15 20.40 7.18 -14.15
CA LYS A 15 20.97 6.13 -15.01
C LYS A 15 19.87 5.33 -15.73
N GLU A 16 18.82 4.98 -15.04
CA GLU A 16 17.66 4.28 -15.62
C GLU A 16 16.99 5.13 -16.69
N LEU A 17 16.72 6.41 -16.41
CA LEU A 17 16.16 7.34 -17.39
C LEU A 17 17.06 7.48 -18.62
N ALA A 18 18.36 7.67 -18.40
CA ALA A 18 19.32 7.82 -19.48
C ALA A 18 19.41 6.58 -20.38
N SER A 19 19.26 5.37 -19.82
CA SER A 19 19.29 4.11 -20.58
C SER A 19 18.14 3.98 -21.59
N GLU A 20 17.04 4.72 -21.37
CA GLU A 20 15.87 4.72 -22.23
C GLU A 20 15.61 6.12 -22.87
N ASN A 21 16.66 6.92 -23.06
CA ASN A 21 16.57 8.30 -23.56
C ASN A 21 15.58 9.16 -22.76
N GLY A 22 15.41 8.85 -21.48
CA GLY A 22 14.55 9.59 -20.59
C GLY A 22 15.19 10.91 -20.11
N THR A 23 14.35 11.77 -19.61
CA THR A 23 14.75 13.07 -19.05
C THR A 23 14.00 13.34 -17.75
N CYS A 24 14.64 14.06 -16.85
CA CYS A 24 14.00 14.64 -15.67
C CYS A 24 14.01 16.16 -15.81
N THR A 25 12.84 16.76 -15.67
CA THR A 25 12.63 18.20 -15.81
C THR A 25 12.09 18.75 -14.49
N LEU A 26 12.72 19.81 -13.99
CA LEU A 26 12.21 20.58 -12.85
C LEU A 26 11.12 21.53 -13.34
N LEU A 27 10.03 21.62 -12.59
CA LEU A 27 8.87 22.44 -12.91
C LEU A 27 8.86 23.68 -12.03
N TYR A 28 8.62 24.83 -12.66
CA TYR A 28 8.54 26.13 -12.00
C TYR A 28 7.25 26.84 -12.43
N ASP A 29 6.68 27.59 -11.50
CA ASP A 29 5.65 28.59 -11.74
C ASP A 29 6.31 29.96 -11.46
N ASP A 30 6.62 30.70 -12.50
CA ASP A 30 7.59 31.80 -12.48
C ASP A 30 8.93 31.33 -11.86
N ASP A 31 9.34 31.90 -10.73
CA ASP A 31 10.57 31.55 -10.01
C ASP A 31 10.36 30.51 -8.89
N TRP A 32 9.13 30.02 -8.67
CA TRP A 32 8.82 29.07 -7.63
C TRP A 32 8.93 27.62 -8.12
N PHE A 33 9.75 26.83 -7.43
CA PHE A 33 9.82 25.39 -7.68
C PHE A 33 8.50 24.73 -7.25
N ILE A 34 7.78 24.13 -8.22
CA ILE A 34 6.47 23.48 -8.00
C ILE A 34 6.51 21.97 -8.15
N GLY A 35 7.61 21.39 -8.61
CA GLY A 35 7.71 19.96 -8.75
C GLY A 35 8.72 19.49 -9.78
N MET A 36 8.62 18.20 -10.13
CA MET A 36 9.45 17.59 -11.16
C MET A 36 8.64 16.61 -12.00
N GLN A 37 9.06 16.46 -13.25
CA GLN A 37 8.50 15.52 -14.21
C GLN A 37 9.62 14.67 -14.80
N SER A 38 9.38 13.38 -14.98
CA SER A 38 10.28 12.53 -15.75
C SER A 38 9.52 11.78 -16.85
N GLU A 39 10.19 11.66 -17.98
CA GLU A 39 9.70 10.93 -19.15
C GLU A 39 10.76 9.91 -19.58
N TRP A 40 10.33 8.82 -20.13
CA TRP A 40 11.19 7.79 -20.69
C TRP A 40 10.53 7.09 -21.88
N GLY A 41 11.25 6.19 -22.52
CA GLY A 41 10.77 5.35 -23.62
C GLY A 41 11.61 5.51 -24.88
N LEU A 42 12.04 4.38 -25.44
CA LEU A 42 12.85 4.33 -26.67
C LEU A 42 12.01 4.54 -27.94
N LYS A 43 10.75 4.13 -27.92
CA LYS A 43 9.86 4.22 -29.09
C LYS A 43 8.81 5.33 -28.95
N GLU A 44 8.12 5.32 -27.83
CA GLU A 44 7.13 6.34 -27.49
C GLU A 44 7.50 6.91 -26.12
N ARG A 45 7.45 8.24 -25.99
CA ARG A 45 7.71 8.89 -24.71
C ARG A 45 6.51 8.77 -23.81
N GLU A 46 6.73 8.23 -22.63
CA GLU A 46 5.74 8.12 -21.58
C GLU A 46 6.18 8.92 -20.36
N MET A 47 5.22 9.56 -19.69
CA MET A 47 5.46 10.21 -18.41
C MET A 47 5.59 9.12 -17.34
N ARG A 48 6.76 9.03 -16.72
CA ARG A 48 7.04 8.07 -15.63
C ARG A 48 6.63 8.64 -14.29
N TYR A 49 7.04 9.86 -13.99
CA TYR A 49 6.74 10.54 -12.74
C TYR A 49 6.24 11.95 -12.98
N LEU A 50 5.30 12.36 -12.17
CA LEU A 50 4.87 13.76 -12.04
C LEU A 50 4.67 14.05 -10.54
N TYR A 51 5.62 14.77 -9.96
CA TYR A 51 5.57 15.25 -8.58
C TYR A 51 5.23 16.73 -8.57
N THR A 52 3.99 17.05 -8.27
CA THR A 52 3.54 18.44 -8.19
C THR A 52 2.30 18.53 -7.30
N GLY A 53 1.96 19.74 -6.85
CA GLY A 53 0.73 20.01 -6.10
C GLY A 53 -0.53 19.60 -6.87
N GLU A 54 -1.60 19.23 -6.17
CA GLU A 54 -2.84 18.74 -6.81
C GLU A 54 -3.45 19.73 -7.80
N HIS A 55 -3.36 21.03 -7.53
CA HIS A 55 -3.90 22.09 -8.39
C HIS A 55 -3.16 22.26 -9.73
N TYR A 56 -1.95 21.70 -9.86
CA TYR A 56 -1.20 21.68 -11.11
C TYR A 56 -1.41 20.40 -11.92
N ARG A 57 -2.16 19.43 -11.38
CA ARG A 57 -2.44 18.15 -12.07
C ARG A 57 -3.69 18.29 -12.92
N SER A 58 -3.60 17.84 -14.17
CA SER A 58 -4.80 17.61 -14.96
C SER A 58 -5.60 16.44 -14.39
N GLU A 59 -6.92 16.42 -14.58
CA GLU A 59 -7.82 15.32 -14.19
C GLU A 59 -7.60 14.03 -15.00
N ALA A 60 -6.36 13.67 -15.32
CA ALA A 60 -6.04 12.40 -15.94
C ALA A 60 -6.45 11.27 -15.00
N GLY A 61 -7.34 10.42 -15.46
CA GLY A 61 -7.91 9.33 -14.66
C GLY A 61 -6.81 8.51 -14.00
N ARG A 62 -6.90 8.34 -12.68
CA ARG A 62 -5.99 7.52 -11.88
C ARG A 62 -6.15 6.06 -12.30
N LYS A 63 -5.25 5.57 -13.13
CA LYS A 63 -5.11 4.13 -13.33
C LYS A 63 -4.17 3.61 -12.24
N PRO A 64 -4.53 2.54 -11.51
CA PRO A 64 -3.59 1.91 -10.60
C PRO A 64 -2.41 1.39 -11.40
N ALA A 65 -1.24 1.98 -11.18
CA ALA A 65 0.02 1.60 -11.83
C ALA A 65 0.86 0.64 -10.99
N ILE A 66 0.30 0.12 -9.88
CA ILE A 66 1.06 -0.66 -8.91
C ILE A 66 0.45 -2.05 -8.82
N MET A 67 1.28 -3.08 -9.00
CA MET A 67 0.99 -4.44 -8.56
C MET A 67 1.67 -4.65 -7.20
N ALA A 68 0.89 -4.91 -6.17
CA ALA A 68 1.40 -5.16 -4.84
C ALA A 68 0.83 -6.47 -4.28
N ARG A 69 1.62 -7.16 -3.46
CA ARG A 69 1.21 -8.35 -2.74
C ARG A 69 1.88 -8.42 -1.38
N ILE A 70 1.13 -8.71 -0.34
CA ILE A 70 1.68 -8.99 0.98
C ILE A 70 2.26 -10.41 0.96
N VAL A 71 3.58 -10.53 1.16
CA VAL A 71 4.28 -11.81 1.19
C VAL A 71 4.55 -12.31 2.60
N CYS A 72 4.66 -11.41 3.58
CA CYS A 72 4.83 -11.74 5.00
C CYS A 72 3.84 -10.92 5.83
N MET A 73 2.70 -11.51 6.17
CA MET A 73 1.64 -10.81 6.90
C MET A 73 2.08 -10.34 8.29
N PRO A 74 2.72 -11.17 9.15
CA PRO A 74 3.08 -10.74 10.50
C PRO A 74 3.98 -9.51 10.53
N GLU A 75 4.89 -9.38 9.57
CA GLU A 75 5.78 -8.21 9.47
C GLU A 75 5.04 -7.01 8.87
N PHE A 76 4.24 -7.24 7.82
CA PHE A 76 3.53 -6.18 7.13
C PHE A 76 2.56 -5.44 8.05
N VAL A 77 1.78 -6.17 8.85
CA VAL A 77 0.73 -5.58 9.70
C VAL A 77 1.27 -4.77 10.88
N THR A 78 2.55 -4.84 11.21
CA THR A 78 3.12 -4.09 12.34
C THR A 78 2.89 -2.59 12.26
N ASN A 79 2.72 -2.06 11.04
CA ASN A 79 2.44 -0.65 10.78
C ASN A 79 0.94 -0.34 10.56
N ILE A 80 0.07 -1.33 10.70
CA ILE A 80 -1.38 -1.14 10.67
C ILE A 80 -1.85 -0.91 12.10
N HIS A 81 -2.76 0.04 12.29
CA HIS A 81 -3.26 0.40 13.61
C HIS A 81 -4.76 0.72 13.57
N LEU A 82 -5.34 0.92 14.74
CA LEU A 82 -6.70 1.44 14.87
C LEU A 82 -6.70 2.96 14.66
N SER A 83 -7.76 3.46 14.05
CA SER A 83 -8.01 4.90 13.96
C SER A 83 -8.23 5.51 15.36
N GLU A 84 -7.95 6.79 15.52
CA GLU A 84 -8.17 7.52 16.77
C GLU A 84 -9.65 7.50 17.20
N ASP A 85 -10.57 7.40 16.22
CA ASP A 85 -12.02 7.35 16.46
C ASP A 85 -12.50 5.98 16.96
N CYS A 86 -11.65 4.96 17.02
CA CYS A 86 -12.02 3.65 17.54
C CYS A 86 -12.40 3.77 19.03
N PRO A 87 -13.57 3.24 19.45
CA PRO A 87 -14.01 3.32 20.84
C PRO A 87 -13.17 2.48 21.82
N GLN A 88 -12.30 1.64 21.31
CA GLN A 88 -11.39 0.78 22.08
C GLN A 88 -9.94 1.15 21.77
N ASP A 89 -9.09 1.16 22.80
CA ASP A 89 -7.65 1.41 22.62
C ASP A 89 -6.92 0.20 22.05
N GLU A 90 -7.46 -0.99 22.29
CA GLU A 90 -6.96 -2.24 21.74
C GLU A 90 -8.11 -3.21 21.43
N VAL A 91 -7.97 -3.99 20.37
CA VAL A 91 -8.89 -5.05 19.98
C VAL A 91 -8.14 -6.29 19.49
N THR A 92 -8.77 -7.43 19.61
CA THR A 92 -8.30 -8.65 18.96
C THR A 92 -9.42 -9.18 18.08
N VAL A 93 -9.12 -9.35 16.79
CA VAL A 93 -10.05 -9.88 15.81
C VAL A 93 -9.55 -11.17 15.21
N GLU A 94 -10.46 -12.07 14.88
CA GLU A 94 -10.16 -13.33 14.21
C GLU A 94 -10.51 -13.20 12.74
N ILE A 95 -9.54 -13.49 11.85
CA ILE A 95 -9.74 -13.48 10.40
C ILE A 95 -9.10 -14.71 9.76
N GLY A 96 -9.73 -15.20 8.69
CA GLY A 96 -9.17 -16.24 7.83
C GLY A 96 -8.49 -15.60 6.62
N ILE A 97 -7.34 -16.13 6.22
CA ILE A 97 -6.65 -15.71 5.00
C ILE A 97 -6.50 -16.89 4.05
N ASN A 98 -6.91 -16.65 2.81
CA ASN A 98 -6.73 -17.61 1.72
C ASN A 98 -5.59 -17.11 0.81
N ASP A 99 -4.46 -17.80 0.86
CA ASP A 99 -3.29 -17.53 0.03
C ASP A 99 -2.76 -18.84 -0.56
N LEU A 100 -3.02 -19.06 -1.85
CA LEU A 100 -2.61 -20.27 -2.57
C LEU A 100 -1.14 -20.30 -2.97
N PHE A 101 -0.46 -19.15 -2.94
CA PHE A 101 0.92 -19.02 -3.41
C PHE A 101 1.95 -18.95 -2.27
N VAL A 102 1.55 -18.39 -1.12
CA VAL A 102 2.41 -18.27 0.06
C VAL A 102 1.74 -19.02 1.21
N PRO A 103 2.04 -20.32 1.39
CA PRO A 103 1.37 -21.16 2.40
C PRO A 103 1.49 -20.63 3.84
N GLN A 104 2.55 -19.85 4.12
CA GLN A 104 2.78 -19.23 5.43
C GLN A 104 1.71 -18.19 5.80
N ASN A 105 1.07 -17.57 4.80
CA ASN A 105 -0.04 -16.62 5.02
C ASN A 105 -1.38 -17.33 5.17
N GLN A 106 -1.50 -18.58 4.69
CA GLN A 106 -2.75 -19.33 4.68
C GLN A 106 -3.20 -19.71 6.10
N GLY A 107 -4.47 -19.50 6.43
CA GLY A 107 -5.06 -20.04 7.66
C GLY A 107 -5.85 -19.02 8.48
N ALA A 108 -6.10 -19.36 9.73
CA ALA A 108 -6.75 -18.51 10.72
C ALA A 108 -5.71 -17.70 11.50
N TRP A 109 -6.03 -16.44 11.74
CA TRP A 109 -5.15 -15.48 12.37
C TRP A 109 -5.88 -14.71 13.46
N LEU A 110 -5.23 -14.55 14.61
CA LEU A 110 -5.59 -13.56 15.62
C LEU A 110 -4.82 -12.28 15.30
N TRP A 111 -5.55 -11.23 15.01
CA TRP A 111 -5.00 -9.92 14.75
C TRP A 111 -5.25 -9.02 15.95
N HIS A 112 -4.19 -8.74 16.67
CA HIS A 112 -4.17 -7.84 17.81
C HIS A 112 -3.78 -6.44 17.34
N LEU A 113 -4.68 -5.50 17.50
CA LEU A 113 -4.54 -4.11 17.04
C LEU A 113 -4.58 -3.16 18.22
N THR A 114 -3.76 -2.12 18.14
CA THR A 114 -3.76 -0.97 19.04
C THR A 114 -3.77 0.32 18.21
N LYS A 115 -3.86 1.47 18.84
CA LYS A 115 -3.72 2.77 18.15
C LYS A 115 -2.29 3.07 17.66
N TYR A 116 -1.31 2.24 18.01
CA TYR A 116 0.11 2.48 17.69
C TYR A 116 0.72 1.44 16.75
N GLY A 117 -0.02 0.38 16.43
CA GLY A 117 0.41 -0.71 15.56
C GLY A 117 -0.30 -2.00 15.86
N SER A 118 0.08 -3.06 15.19
CA SER A 118 -0.55 -4.36 15.40
C SER A 118 0.40 -5.53 15.23
N ARG A 119 -0.12 -6.72 15.57
CA ARG A 119 0.57 -8.00 15.36
C ARG A 119 -0.43 -9.08 15.00
N MET A 120 -0.01 -10.01 14.17
CA MET A 120 -0.79 -11.22 13.84
C MET A 120 -0.11 -12.46 14.40
N THR A 121 -0.90 -13.36 14.95
CA THR A 121 -0.46 -14.68 15.42
C THR A 121 -1.30 -15.73 14.73
N GLN A 122 -0.65 -16.71 14.11
CA GLN A 122 -1.35 -17.80 13.44
C GLN A 122 -1.93 -18.78 14.47
N GLU A 123 -3.21 -19.09 14.32
CA GLU A 123 -3.88 -20.08 15.16
C GLU A 123 -3.72 -21.47 14.58
N SER A 124 -3.14 -22.37 15.40
CA SER A 124 -2.95 -23.77 15.02
C SER A 124 -4.22 -24.62 15.14
N ARG A 125 -5.26 -24.11 15.78
CA ARG A 125 -6.57 -24.77 15.90
C ARG A 125 -7.64 -23.89 15.30
N PHE A 126 -8.31 -24.37 14.29
CA PHE A 126 -9.58 -23.84 13.81
C PHE A 126 -10.62 -23.98 14.95
N ILE A 127 -10.61 -23.07 15.90
CA ILE A 127 -11.67 -22.96 16.90
C ILE A 127 -12.66 -21.92 16.36
N ALA A 128 -13.39 -22.29 15.32
CA ALA A 128 -14.55 -21.52 14.88
C ALA A 128 -15.62 -21.54 15.95
N LYS A 129 -15.50 -20.73 17.00
CA LYS A 129 -16.60 -20.39 17.91
C LYS A 129 -17.58 -19.37 17.29
N GLY A 130 -17.35 -18.97 16.05
CA GLY A 130 -18.15 -18.00 15.32
C GLY A 130 -17.91 -18.13 13.82
N LYS A 131 -18.63 -17.36 13.05
CA LYS A 131 -18.46 -17.24 11.60
C LYS A 131 -17.29 -16.29 11.32
N MET A 132 -16.07 -16.83 11.31
CA MET A 132 -14.88 -16.08 10.94
C MET A 132 -15.01 -15.60 9.48
N GLU A 133 -14.75 -14.33 9.23
CA GLU A 133 -14.68 -13.83 7.87
C GLU A 133 -13.35 -14.21 7.22
N VAL A 134 -13.41 -14.63 5.96
CA VAL A 134 -12.24 -15.05 5.19
C VAL A 134 -11.99 -14.08 4.06
N LEU A 135 -10.77 -13.58 3.98
CA LEU A 135 -10.27 -12.73 2.90
C LEU A 135 -9.26 -13.51 2.06
N THR A 136 -9.26 -13.27 0.76
CA THR A 136 -8.11 -13.63 -0.05
C THR A 136 -6.95 -12.67 0.26
N ILE A 137 -5.73 -13.11 0.00
CA ILE A 137 -4.56 -12.22 0.19
C ILE A 137 -4.65 -10.98 -0.71
N SER A 138 -5.29 -11.08 -1.88
CA SER A 138 -5.54 -9.94 -2.76
C SER A 138 -6.49 -8.93 -2.12
N GLU A 139 -7.61 -9.38 -1.56
CA GLU A 139 -8.56 -8.52 -0.85
C GLU A 139 -7.91 -7.84 0.36
N LEU A 140 -7.10 -8.58 1.13
CA LEU A 140 -6.35 -8.00 2.23
C LEU A 140 -5.36 -6.94 1.73
N THR A 141 -4.62 -7.23 0.64
CA THR A 141 -3.68 -6.28 0.04
C THR A 141 -4.39 -5.03 -0.47
N GLU A 142 -5.48 -5.18 -1.24
CA GLU A 142 -6.27 -4.04 -1.73
C GLU A 142 -6.78 -3.15 -0.58
N TRP A 143 -7.23 -3.77 0.50
CA TRP A 143 -7.71 -3.04 1.66
C TRP A 143 -6.59 -2.30 2.37
N LEU A 144 -5.53 -3.00 2.77
CA LEU A 144 -4.47 -2.41 3.59
C LEU A 144 -3.60 -1.40 2.81
N PHE A 145 -3.58 -1.47 1.47
CA PHE A 145 -2.99 -0.43 0.63
C PHE A 145 -3.95 0.74 0.32
N GLY A 146 -5.16 0.74 0.90
CA GLY A 146 -6.12 1.83 0.74
C GLY A 146 -6.78 1.91 -0.64
N TYR A 147 -6.69 0.84 -1.44
CA TYR A 147 -7.28 0.82 -2.78
C TYR A 147 -8.79 0.58 -2.75
N ARG A 148 -9.22 -0.44 -2.02
CA ARG A 148 -10.63 -0.83 -1.90
C ARG A 148 -10.88 -1.55 -0.57
N MET A 149 -11.98 -1.22 0.10
CA MET A 149 -12.43 -1.95 1.28
C MET A 149 -13.35 -3.12 0.86
N PRO A 150 -12.94 -4.39 1.07
CA PRO A 150 -13.79 -5.55 0.81
C PRO A 150 -15.06 -5.55 1.68
N ALA A 151 -16.15 -6.09 1.15
CA ALA A 151 -17.43 -6.13 1.88
C ALA A 151 -17.34 -6.94 3.20
N GLN A 152 -16.45 -7.91 3.26
CA GLN A 152 -16.19 -8.74 4.45
C GLN A 152 -15.67 -7.93 5.63
N VAL A 153 -14.92 -6.85 5.38
CA VAL A 153 -14.37 -5.98 6.43
C VAL A 153 -15.45 -5.42 7.35
N LYS A 154 -16.63 -5.09 6.80
CA LYS A 154 -17.77 -4.61 7.58
C LYS A 154 -18.34 -5.64 8.56
N LYS A 155 -17.98 -6.91 8.39
CA LYS A 155 -18.41 -8.01 9.27
C LYS A 155 -17.33 -8.40 10.28
N ILE A 156 -16.12 -7.90 10.10
CA ILE A 156 -15.03 -8.06 11.06
C ILE A 156 -15.30 -7.07 12.21
N PRO A 157 -15.32 -7.53 13.47
CA PRO A 157 -15.46 -6.61 14.60
C PRO A 157 -14.42 -5.49 14.53
N TYR A 158 -14.87 -4.25 14.64
CA TYR A 158 -13.99 -3.05 14.52
C TYR A 158 -13.24 -2.92 13.18
N GLY A 159 -13.60 -3.68 12.15
CA GLY A 159 -12.92 -3.67 10.84
C GLY A 159 -12.93 -2.28 10.17
N GLU A 160 -13.96 -1.49 10.40
CA GLU A 160 -14.09 -0.12 9.90
C GLU A 160 -13.13 0.88 10.56
N PHE A 161 -12.59 0.54 11.73
CA PHE A 161 -11.60 1.34 12.46
C PHE A 161 -10.16 0.91 12.19
N ILE A 162 -9.94 -0.18 11.44
CA ILE A 162 -8.59 -0.58 11.03
C ILE A 162 -8.14 0.35 9.92
N GLU A 163 -7.08 1.11 10.19
CA GLU A 163 -6.63 2.16 9.30
C GLU A 163 -5.67 1.62 8.24
N PRO A 164 -6.06 1.64 6.95
CA PRO A 164 -5.16 1.26 5.86
C PRO A 164 -4.07 2.31 5.66
N PHE A 165 -3.04 1.99 4.91
CA PHE A 165 -2.05 2.98 4.52
C PHE A 165 -2.69 4.09 3.68
N HIS A 166 -2.48 5.33 4.09
CA HIS A 166 -2.87 6.49 3.30
C HIS A 166 -1.77 6.82 2.29
N GLY A 167 -2.09 6.60 1.02
CA GLY A 167 -1.17 6.90 -0.07
C GLY A 167 0.07 6.00 -0.06
N VAL A 168 0.00 4.88 -0.76
CA VAL A 168 1.17 4.05 -1.06
C VAL A 168 1.69 4.46 -2.42
N PHE A 169 2.94 4.89 -2.46
CA PHE A 169 3.64 5.22 -3.68
C PHE A 169 4.90 4.37 -3.79
N LEU A 170 4.89 3.46 -4.75
CA LEU A 170 6.02 2.62 -5.09
C LEU A 170 6.46 3.03 -6.50
N ASP A 171 7.66 3.53 -6.64
CA ASP A 171 8.21 4.00 -7.91
C ASP A 171 9.32 3.07 -8.44
N GLU A 172 9.31 1.84 -8.02
CA GLU A 172 10.16 0.81 -8.59
C GLU A 172 9.50 0.22 -9.83
N VAL A 173 10.19 0.33 -10.96
CA VAL A 173 9.82 -0.39 -12.19
C VAL A 173 10.59 -1.69 -12.20
N VAL A 174 9.86 -2.80 -12.25
CA VAL A 174 10.42 -4.15 -12.35
C VAL A 174 10.43 -4.57 -13.82
#